data_6292904b6c6a815f55fc8f997ba25f2b
#
_entry.id   6292904b6c6a815f55fc8f997ba25f2b
#
_cell.length_a   1.000
_cell.length_b   1.000
_cell.length_c   1.000
_cell.angle_alpha   90.00
_cell.angle_beta   90.00
_cell.angle_gamma   90.00
#
_symmetry.space_group_name_H-M   'P 1'
#
loop_
_entity.id
_entity.type
_entity.pdbx_description
1 polymer ?
#
loop_
_entity_poly.entity_id
_entity_poly.type
_entity_poly.pdbx_seq_one_letter_code
_entity_poly.pdbx_strand_id
1 'polypeptide(L)'
;MLDDFMTRATLAGIGVSLAAAPLGCFVVWRRMAYFGEATAHAAMLGVAISLTFEFSILAGAILVSLIMASSVTILEGRSLFLDTLLGVAGHSSIAAGLVIVSFISGVRIDLMAYLIGDILAVSNMDILMIWIGVGIIFSLVIWRWSPILLVTMSEDLASASGYNPKKENF
;
A
#
# COMPACT_ATOMS: atom_id res chain seq x y z
N MET A 1 11.57 -28.81 -2.35
CA MET A 1 12.20 -27.50 -2.15
C MET A 1 11.20 -26.46 -1.59
N LEU A 2 9.98 -26.37 -2.08
CA LEU A 2 8.95 -25.45 -1.52
C LEU A 2 8.27 -25.97 -0.24
N ASP A 3 8.61 -27.17 0.21
CA ASP A 3 8.08 -27.74 1.45
C ASP A 3 8.78 -27.23 2.72
N ASP A 4 9.95 -26.62 2.56
CA ASP A 4 10.68 -26.01 3.64
C ASP A 4 10.17 -24.57 3.89
N PHE A 5 9.73 -24.32 5.13
CA PHE A 5 9.21 -23.01 5.56
C PHE A 5 10.25 -21.89 5.40
N MET A 6 11.53 -22.17 5.59
CA MET A 6 12.61 -21.19 5.41
C MET A 6 12.73 -20.75 3.95
N THR A 7 12.61 -21.68 3.02
CA THR A 7 12.65 -21.36 1.58
C THR A 7 11.46 -20.50 1.19
N ARG A 8 10.26 -20.81 1.70
CA ARG A 8 9.05 -20.00 1.45
C ARG A 8 9.17 -18.60 2.02
N ALA A 9 9.62 -18.47 3.27
CA ALA A 9 9.85 -17.18 3.92
C ALA A 9 10.86 -16.33 3.14
N THR A 10 11.97 -16.95 2.70
CA THR A 10 13.01 -16.26 1.91
C THR A 10 12.45 -15.77 0.56
N LEU A 11 11.73 -16.62 -0.17
CA LEU A 11 11.12 -16.25 -1.45
C LEU A 11 10.07 -15.15 -1.31
N ALA A 12 9.26 -15.20 -0.24
CA ALA A 12 8.31 -14.15 0.08
C ALA A 12 9.00 -12.83 0.40
N GLY A 13 10.03 -12.85 1.25
CA GLY A 13 10.81 -11.67 1.63
C GLY A 13 11.50 -11.01 0.43
N ILE A 14 12.13 -11.80 -0.44
CA ILE A 14 12.73 -11.29 -1.68
C ILE A 14 11.66 -10.68 -2.58
N GLY A 15 10.53 -11.35 -2.76
CA GLY A 15 9.43 -10.83 -3.60
C GLY A 15 8.89 -9.50 -3.09
N VAL A 16 8.58 -9.40 -1.80
CA VAL A 16 8.10 -8.15 -1.18
C VAL A 16 9.15 -7.04 -1.31
N SER A 17 10.42 -7.34 -1.07
CA SER A 17 11.51 -6.35 -1.19
C SER A 17 11.66 -5.84 -2.61
N LEU A 18 11.58 -6.72 -3.61
CA LEU A 18 11.61 -6.34 -5.02
C LEU A 18 10.42 -5.44 -5.39
N ALA A 19 9.21 -5.76 -4.93
CA ALA A 19 8.04 -4.92 -5.17
C ALA A 19 8.17 -3.53 -4.51
N ALA A 20 8.66 -3.49 -3.28
CA ALA A 20 8.78 -2.28 -2.49
C ALA A 20 9.91 -1.35 -2.97
N ALA A 21 11.01 -1.89 -3.52
CA ALA A 21 12.18 -1.10 -3.86
C ALA A 21 11.90 0.04 -4.86
N PRO A 22 11.29 -0.17 -6.04
CA PRO A 22 11.02 0.91 -6.98
C PRO A 22 9.99 1.91 -6.44
N LEU A 23 8.97 1.44 -5.72
CA LEU A 23 7.96 2.29 -5.09
C LEU A 23 8.59 3.16 -3.99
N GLY A 24 9.48 2.59 -3.19
CA GLY A 24 10.21 3.30 -2.13
C GLY A 24 11.07 4.44 -2.68
N CYS A 25 11.70 4.27 -3.84
CA CYS A 25 12.44 5.36 -4.49
C CYS A 25 11.53 6.57 -4.79
N PHE A 26 10.35 6.34 -5.38
CA PHE A 26 9.39 7.42 -5.67
C PHE A 26 8.84 8.06 -4.40
N VAL A 27 8.53 7.26 -3.36
CA VAL A 27 8.09 7.74 -2.04
C VAL A 27 9.12 8.69 -1.43
N VAL A 28 10.41 8.32 -1.46
CA VAL A 28 11.50 9.17 -0.94
C VAL A 28 11.67 10.43 -1.77
N TRP A 29 11.69 10.34 -3.10
CA TRP A 29 11.83 11.50 -3.98
C TRP A 29 10.67 12.49 -3.84
N ARG A 30 9.46 12.01 -3.61
CA ARG A 30 8.27 12.84 -3.36
C ARG A 30 8.14 13.29 -1.90
N ARG A 31 9.09 12.96 -1.03
CA ARG A 31 9.11 13.31 0.40
C ARG A 31 7.87 12.85 1.16
N MET A 32 7.35 11.67 0.83
CA MET A 32 6.17 11.06 1.47
C MET A 32 6.61 10.09 2.58
N ALA A 33 7.15 10.62 3.71
CA ALA A 33 7.70 9.78 4.78
C ALA A 33 6.65 8.85 5.41
N TYR A 34 5.41 9.31 5.54
CA TYR A 34 4.31 8.56 6.15
C TYR A 34 3.54 7.63 5.20
N PHE A 35 3.94 7.53 3.93
CA PHE A 35 3.20 6.74 2.93
C PHE A 35 3.04 5.27 3.32
N GLY A 36 4.13 4.60 3.73
CA GLY A 36 4.10 3.19 4.12
C GLY A 36 3.22 2.94 5.34
N GLU A 37 3.35 3.79 6.36
CA GLU A 37 2.55 3.69 7.59
C GLU A 37 1.07 3.95 7.32
N ALA A 38 0.75 5.01 6.58
CA ALA A 38 -0.62 5.35 6.25
C ALA A 38 -1.32 4.24 5.45
N THR A 39 -0.64 3.64 4.45
CA THR A 39 -1.19 2.53 3.68
C THR A 39 -1.39 1.27 4.52
N ALA A 40 -0.46 0.95 5.44
CA ALA A 40 -0.61 -0.16 6.36
C ALA A 40 -1.83 0.04 7.29
N HIS A 41 -2.01 1.24 7.85
CA HIS A 41 -3.16 1.58 8.69
C HIS A 41 -4.49 1.54 7.90
N ALA A 42 -4.50 2.00 6.64
CA ALA A 42 -5.66 1.88 5.77
C ALA A 42 -6.00 0.42 5.47
N ALA A 43 -4.99 -0.42 5.22
CA ALA A 43 -5.19 -1.85 5.03
C ALA A 43 -5.81 -2.50 6.27
N MET A 44 -5.40 -2.11 7.49
CA MET A 44 -6.00 -2.61 8.72
C MET A 44 -7.49 -2.22 8.86
N LEU A 45 -7.86 -1.01 8.49
CA LEU A 45 -9.27 -0.62 8.41
C LEU A 45 -10.02 -1.51 7.41
N GLY A 46 -9.40 -1.81 6.27
CA GLY A 46 -9.95 -2.74 5.29
C GLY A 46 -10.15 -4.15 5.84
N VAL A 47 -9.19 -4.67 6.60
CA VAL A 47 -9.32 -5.94 7.32
C VAL A 47 -10.50 -5.91 8.30
N ALA A 48 -10.60 -4.85 9.12
CA ALA A 48 -11.69 -4.69 10.09
C ALA A 48 -13.07 -4.71 9.40
N ILE A 49 -13.22 -3.99 8.30
CA ILE A 49 -14.45 -3.97 7.49
C ILE A 49 -14.74 -5.35 6.90
N SER A 50 -13.73 -6.02 6.34
CA SER A 50 -13.89 -7.36 5.76
C SER A 50 -14.38 -8.38 6.78
N LEU A 51 -13.84 -8.33 8.00
CA LEU A 51 -14.26 -9.21 9.09
C LEU A 51 -15.71 -8.94 9.53
N THR A 52 -16.14 -7.67 9.50
CA THR A 52 -17.51 -7.29 9.87
C THR A 52 -18.54 -7.78 8.84
N PHE A 53 -18.20 -7.70 7.55
CA PHE A 53 -19.10 -8.03 6.43
C PHE A 53 -18.85 -9.42 5.83
N GLU A 54 -17.96 -10.21 6.42
CA GLU A 54 -17.65 -11.59 6.03
C GLU A 54 -17.20 -11.75 4.56
N PHE A 55 -16.44 -10.79 4.02
CA PHE A 55 -15.84 -10.90 2.68
C PHE A 55 -14.32 -11.04 2.71
N SER A 56 -13.69 -11.19 1.56
CA SER A 56 -12.25 -11.43 1.43
C SER A 56 -11.41 -10.33 2.11
N ILE A 57 -10.57 -10.71 3.08
CA ILE A 57 -9.66 -9.82 3.81
C ILE A 57 -8.74 -9.06 2.85
N LEU A 58 -8.18 -9.76 1.85
CA LEU A 58 -7.30 -9.15 0.85
C LEU A 58 -8.04 -8.10 0.01
N ALA A 59 -9.28 -8.39 -0.41
CA ALA A 59 -10.09 -7.45 -1.19
C ALA A 59 -10.40 -6.18 -0.39
N GLY A 60 -10.74 -6.31 0.89
CA GLY A 60 -10.99 -5.16 1.76
C GLY A 60 -9.76 -4.32 2.01
N ALA A 61 -8.62 -4.96 2.30
CA ALA A 61 -7.36 -4.26 2.47
C ALA A 61 -6.98 -3.45 1.22
N ILE A 62 -7.06 -4.04 0.04
CA ILE A 62 -6.77 -3.36 -1.23
C ILE A 62 -7.75 -2.21 -1.48
N LEU A 63 -9.05 -2.44 -1.32
CA LEU A 63 -10.09 -1.45 -1.59
C LEU A 63 -9.92 -0.20 -0.70
N VAL A 64 -9.76 -0.39 0.60
CA VAL A 64 -9.61 0.74 1.53
C VAL A 64 -8.29 1.47 1.32
N SER A 65 -7.19 0.75 1.03
CA SER A 65 -5.91 1.38 0.68
C SER A 65 -6.00 2.22 -0.60
N LEU A 66 -6.72 1.76 -1.62
CA LEU A 66 -6.96 2.51 -2.85
C LEU A 66 -7.84 3.76 -2.61
N ILE A 67 -8.89 3.64 -1.80
CA ILE A 67 -9.73 4.78 -1.40
C ILE A 67 -8.89 5.82 -0.68
N MET A 68 -8.05 5.39 0.27
CA MET A 68 -7.17 6.29 1.01
C MET A 68 -6.17 6.99 0.08
N ALA A 69 -5.47 6.26 -0.77
CA ALA A 69 -4.53 6.83 -1.73
C ALA A 69 -5.21 7.84 -2.67
N SER A 70 -6.39 7.49 -3.22
CA SER A 70 -7.17 8.41 -4.07
C SER A 70 -7.60 9.67 -3.32
N SER A 71 -8.03 9.52 -2.06
CA SER A 71 -8.45 10.65 -1.23
C SER A 71 -7.29 11.61 -0.97
N VAL A 72 -6.11 11.07 -0.62
CA VAL A 72 -4.90 11.86 -0.39
C VAL A 72 -4.49 12.62 -1.66
N THR A 73 -4.49 11.95 -2.82
CA THR A 73 -4.15 12.56 -4.11
C THR A 73 -5.11 13.71 -4.48
N ILE A 74 -6.41 13.55 -4.22
CA ILE A 74 -7.40 14.60 -4.50
C ILE A 74 -7.20 15.82 -3.57
N LEU A 75 -6.80 15.59 -2.31
CA LEU A 75 -6.61 16.65 -1.34
C LEU A 75 -5.24 17.36 -1.48
N GLU A 76 -4.23 16.72 -2.04
CA GLU A 76 -2.90 17.29 -2.30
C GLU A 76 -2.99 18.62 -3.08
N GLY A 77 -3.88 18.70 -4.08
CA GLY A 77 -4.07 19.92 -4.88
C GLY A 77 -4.64 21.13 -4.15
N ARG A 78 -4.94 21.03 -2.84
CA ARG A 78 -5.54 22.09 -2.01
C ARG A 78 -4.56 22.77 -1.04
N SER A 79 -3.27 22.85 -1.39
CA SER A 79 -2.20 23.47 -0.56
C SER A 79 -1.93 22.78 0.80
N LEU A 80 -2.32 21.53 0.95
CA LEU A 80 -2.00 20.73 2.13
C LEU A 80 -0.75 19.89 1.87
N PHE A 81 0.10 19.77 2.88
CA PHE A 81 1.30 18.94 2.79
C PHE A 81 0.94 17.46 2.76
N LEU A 82 1.47 16.70 1.80
CA LEU A 82 1.23 15.27 1.63
C LEU A 82 1.45 14.45 2.91
N ASP A 83 2.55 14.69 3.60
CA ASP A 83 2.87 13.99 4.85
C ASP A 83 1.83 14.23 5.94
N THR A 84 1.29 15.46 6.04
CA THR A 84 0.22 15.78 6.99
C THR A 84 -1.06 15.01 6.65
N LEU A 85 -1.43 14.98 5.36
CA LEU A 85 -2.60 14.25 4.90
C LEU A 85 -2.47 12.75 5.16
N LEU A 86 -1.31 12.17 4.83
CA LEU A 86 -1.01 10.75 5.06
C LEU A 86 -1.04 10.42 6.56
N GLY A 87 -0.44 11.26 7.41
CA GLY A 87 -0.45 11.06 8.85
C GLY A 87 -1.87 11.08 9.43
N VAL A 88 -2.67 12.09 9.09
CA VAL A 88 -4.06 12.19 9.57
C VAL A 88 -4.91 11.03 9.04
N ALA A 89 -4.84 10.74 7.74
CA ALA A 89 -5.62 9.66 7.12
C ALA A 89 -5.24 8.28 7.69
N GLY A 90 -3.94 8.01 7.86
CA GLY A 90 -3.45 6.76 8.43
C GLY A 90 -3.92 6.55 9.87
N HIS A 91 -3.67 7.53 10.75
CA HIS A 91 -4.07 7.40 12.16
C HIS A 91 -5.60 7.37 12.34
N SER A 92 -6.35 8.10 11.52
CA SER A 92 -7.82 8.01 11.51
C SER A 92 -8.29 6.62 11.08
N SER A 93 -7.62 6.01 10.09
CA SER A 93 -7.95 4.67 9.60
C SER A 93 -7.72 3.61 10.67
N ILE A 94 -6.57 3.63 11.36
CA ILE A 94 -6.32 2.64 12.43
C ILE A 94 -7.29 2.83 13.60
N ALA A 95 -7.58 4.07 14.00
CA ALA A 95 -8.53 4.34 15.05
C ALA A 95 -9.94 3.83 14.69
N ALA A 96 -10.41 4.10 13.48
CA ALA A 96 -11.67 3.58 12.97
C ALA A 96 -11.69 2.04 12.92
N GLY A 97 -10.61 1.41 12.45
CA GLY A 97 -10.46 -0.05 12.42
C GLY A 97 -10.57 -0.67 13.81
N LEU A 98 -9.88 -0.11 14.81
CA LEU A 98 -9.95 -0.56 16.20
C LEU A 98 -11.37 -0.45 16.78
N VAL A 99 -12.06 0.66 16.48
CA VAL A 99 -13.45 0.86 16.91
C VAL A 99 -14.36 -0.19 16.28
N ILE A 100 -14.26 -0.41 14.97
CA ILE A 100 -15.09 -1.40 14.26
C ILE A 100 -14.88 -2.80 14.87
N VAL A 101 -13.64 -3.22 15.06
CA VAL A 101 -13.32 -4.54 15.62
C VAL A 101 -13.82 -4.68 17.05
N SER A 102 -13.87 -3.61 17.84
CA SER A 102 -14.39 -3.64 19.20
C SER A 102 -15.88 -4.02 19.30
N PHE A 103 -16.63 -3.83 18.21
CA PHE A 103 -18.05 -4.21 18.13
C PHE A 103 -18.25 -5.68 17.68
N ILE A 104 -17.21 -6.37 17.22
CA ILE A 104 -17.32 -7.77 16.80
C ILE A 104 -17.29 -8.66 18.04
N SER A 105 -18.47 -9.23 18.39
CA SER A 105 -18.61 -10.11 19.54
C SER A 105 -17.99 -11.49 19.28
N GLY A 106 -17.21 -12.01 20.24
CA GLY A 106 -16.79 -13.41 20.26
C GLY A 106 -15.46 -13.73 19.58
N VAL A 107 -14.80 -12.80 18.92
CA VAL A 107 -13.48 -13.00 18.30
C VAL A 107 -12.47 -12.05 18.90
N ARG A 108 -11.48 -12.56 19.61
CA ARG A 108 -10.31 -11.76 20.01
C ARG A 108 -9.39 -11.62 18.80
N ILE A 109 -9.65 -10.62 17.96
CA ILE A 109 -8.83 -10.33 16.80
C ILE A 109 -7.67 -9.46 17.28
N ASP A 110 -6.47 -9.99 17.18
CA ASP A 110 -5.26 -9.20 17.37
C ASP A 110 -4.92 -8.51 16.04
N LEU A 111 -5.42 -7.28 15.87
CA LEU A 111 -5.12 -6.47 14.70
C LEU A 111 -3.62 -6.18 14.57
N MET A 112 -2.87 -6.17 15.69
CA MET A 112 -1.42 -5.99 15.64
C MET A 112 -0.73 -7.18 14.98
N ALA A 113 -1.23 -8.41 15.18
CA ALA A 113 -0.73 -9.58 14.48
C ALA A 113 -0.92 -9.46 12.96
N TYR A 114 -2.05 -8.90 12.50
CA TYR A 114 -2.27 -8.62 11.08
C TYR A 114 -1.33 -7.53 10.54
N LEU A 115 -1.01 -6.49 11.33
CA LEU A 115 -0.10 -5.42 10.93
C LEU A 115 1.34 -5.91 10.78
N ILE A 116 1.80 -6.69 11.77
CA ILE A 116 3.17 -7.22 11.79
C ILE A 116 3.32 -8.35 10.76
N GLY A 117 2.26 -9.16 10.60
CA GLY A 117 2.27 -10.34 9.75
C GLY A 117 3.15 -11.47 10.33
N ASP A 118 3.11 -12.62 9.70
CA ASP A 118 3.97 -13.75 10.02
C ASP A 118 4.60 -14.33 8.74
N ILE A 119 5.84 -13.94 8.49
CA ILE A 119 6.58 -14.38 7.30
C ILE A 119 6.86 -15.90 7.32
N LEU A 120 6.84 -16.54 8.49
CA LEU A 120 7.08 -17.97 8.61
C LEU A 120 5.83 -18.80 8.30
N ALA A 121 4.64 -18.20 8.39
CA ALA A 121 3.36 -18.83 8.09
C ALA A 121 2.96 -18.75 6.60
N VAL A 122 3.85 -18.24 5.73
CA VAL A 122 3.57 -18.04 4.30
C VAL A 122 3.27 -19.37 3.60
N SER A 123 2.12 -19.44 2.93
CA SER A 123 1.71 -20.58 2.10
C SER A 123 2.26 -20.48 0.68
N ASN A 124 2.17 -21.58 -0.08
CA ASN A 124 2.56 -21.58 -1.50
C ASN A 124 1.69 -20.64 -2.35
N MET A 125 0.40 -20.47 -1.97
CA MET A 125 -0.50 -19.56 -2.66
C MET A 125 -0.11 -18.09 -2.40
N ASP A 126 0.33 -17.77 -1.19
CA ASP A 126 0.80 -16.41 -0.86
C ASP A 126 2.05 -16.05 -1.66
N ILE A 127 2.99 -16.99 -1.81
CA ILE A 127 4.16 -16.79 -2.67
C ILE A 127 3.73 -16.47 -4.10
N LEU A 128 2.79 -17.26 -4.66
CA LEU A 128 2.28 -17.01 -6.01
C LEU A 128 1.68 -15.60 -6.13
N MET A 129 0.85 -15.18 -5.17
CA MET A 129 0.24 -13.85 -5.16
C MET A 129 1.30 -12.75 -5.04
N ILE A 130 2.31 -12.92 -4.19
CA ILE A 130 3.42 -11.97 -4.06
C ILE A 130 4.15 -11.81 -5.39
N TRP A 131 4.53 -12.90 -6.07
CA TRP A 131 5.27 -12.81 -7.32
C TRP A 131 4.43 -12.28 -8.48
N ILE A 132 3.13 -12.55 -8.51
CA ILE A 132 2.19 -11.89 -9.43
C ILE A 132 2.17 -10.38 -9.17
N GLY A 133 2.09 -9.97 -7.90
CA GLY A 133 2.15 -8.56 -7.50
C GLY A 133 3.46 -7.89 -7.94
N VAL A 134 4.60 -8.55 -7.73
CA VAL A 134 5.91 -8.10 -8.23
C VAL A 134 5.86 -7.85 -9.74
N GLY A 135 5.37 -8.82 -10.50
CA GLY A 135 5.26 -8.71 -11.97
C GLY A 135 4.40 -7.54 -12.41
N ILE A 136 3.25 -7.33 -11.75
CA ILE A 136 2.36 -6.19 -12.02
C ILE A 136 3.05 -4.87 -11.72
N ILE A 137 3.67 -4.72 -10.53
CA ILE A 137 4.35 -3.49 -10.12
C ILE A 137 5.50 -3.16 -11.08
N PHE A 138 6.36 -4.12 -11.39
CA PHE A 138 7.45 -3.89 -12.34
C PHE A 138 6.94 -3.51 -13.74
N SER A 139 5.91 -4.18 -14.23
CA SER A 139 5.31 -3.86 -15.54
C SER A 139 4.76 -2.43 -15.57
N LEU A 140 4.05 -2.01 -14.52
CA LEU A 140 3.51 -0.65 -14.40
C LEU A 140 4.62 0.38 -14.28
N VAL A 141 5.63 0.14 -13.44
CA VAL A 141 6.76 1.04 -13.24
C VAL A 141 7.56 1.20 -14.53
N ILE A 142 7.86 0.11 -15.25
CA ILE A 142 8.61 0.17 -16.52
C ILE A 142 7.79 0.91 -17.57
N TRP A 143 6.50 0.61 -17.68
CA TRP A 143 5.61 1.25 -18.65
C TRP A 143 5.47 2.74 -18.43
N ARG A 144 5.38 3.16 -17.17
CA ARG A 144 5.16 4.57 -16.78
C ARG A 144 6.44 5.26 -16.26
N TRP A 145 7.62 4.65 -16.49
CA TRP A 145 8.88 5.13 -15.92
C TRP A 145 9.18 6.60 -16.24
N SER A 146 9.16 6.95 -17.52
CA SER A 146 9.50 8.30 -17.97
C SER A 146 8.54 9.39 -17.44
N PRO A 147 7.21 9.25 -17.58
CA PRO A 147 6.29 10.26 -17.06
C PRO A 147 6.35 10.39 -15.54
N ILE A 148 6.40 9.27 -14.80
CA ILE A 148 6.47 9.32 -13.33
C ILE A 148 7.77 9.98 -12.87
N LEU A 149 8.90 9.64 -13.50
CA LEU A 149 10.20 10.23 -13.17
C LEU A 149 10.21 11.75 -13.44
N LEU A 150 9.74 12.19 -14.61
CA LEU A 150 9.70 13.60 -14.97
C LEU A 150 8.84 14.42 -14.03
N VAL A 151 7.62 13.94 -13.70
CA VAL A 151 6.74 14.63 -12.75
C VAL A 151 7.34 14.68 -11.34
N THR A 152 8.04 13.60 -10.94
CA THR A 152 8.70 13.55 -9.62
C THR A 152 9.88 14.55 -9.54
N MET A 153 10.58 14.79 -10.64
CA MET A 153 11.69 15.73 -10.66
C MET A 153 11.25 17.20 -10.79
N SER A 154 10.32 17.49 -11.69
CA SER A 154 9.78 18.84 -11.90
C SER A 154 8.52 18.81 -12.75
N GLU A 155 7.45 19.43 -12.24
CA GLU A 155 6.19 19.60 -12.98
C GLU A 155 6.37 20.44 -14.26
N ASP A 156 7.28 21.41 -14.24
CA ASP A 156 7.60 22.25 -15.40
C ASP A 156 8.28 21.44 -16.51
N LEU A 157 9.22 20.57 -16.15
CA LEU A 157 9.87 19.65 -17.10
C LEU A 157 8.89 18.66 -17.71
N ALA A 158 7.98 18.11 -16.91
CA ALA A 158 6.94 17.20 -17.37
C ALA A 158 6.02 17.90 -18.38
N SER A 159 5.57 19.13 -18.07
CA SER A 159 4.74 19.95 -18.94
C SER A 159 5.44 20.32 -20.25
N ALA A 160 6.71 20.69 -20.19
CA ALA A 160 7.54 21.00 -21.37
C ALA A 160 7.77 19.78 -22.26
N SER A 161 7.76 18.57 -21.67
CA SER A 161 7.89 17.29 -22.37
C SER A 161 6.55 16.75 -22.90
N GLY A 162 5.47 17.50 -22.78
CA GLY A 162 4.13 17.14 -23.29
C GLY A 162 3.31 16.22 -22.37
N TYR A 163 3.79 15.96 -21.16
CA TYR A 163 3.04 15.22 -20.16
C TYR A 163 2.17 16.15 -19.31
N ASN A 164 0.97 15.70 -18.94
CA ASN A 164 0.09 16.46 -18.07
C ASN A 164 0.34 16.08 -16.59
N PRO A 165 0.98 16.95 -15.77
CA PRO A 165 1.35 16.60 -14.40
C PRO A 165 0.15 16.14 -13.56
N LYS A 166 -1.03 16.75 -13.76
CA LYS A 166 -2.26 16.40 -13.03
C LYS A 166 -2.80 15.01 -13.34
N LYS A 167 -2.48 14.44 -14.52
CA LYS A 167 -2.90 13.09 -14.89
C LYS A 167 -1.88 12.03 -14.50
N GLU A 168 -0.62 12.43 -14.30
CA GLU A 168 0.49 11.52 -13.98
C GLU A 168 0.76 11.43 -12.48
N ASN A 169 0.15 12.29 -11.69
CA ASN A 169 0.23 12.27 -10.21
C ASN A 169 -0.67 11.20 -9.56
N PHE A 170 -1.37 10.37 -10.37
CA PHE A 170 -2.17 9.23 -9.89
C PHE A 170 -1.35 7.96 -9.76
#